data_36013d5c4723cdb42678ae46a1f77a9f
#
_entry.id   36013d5c4723cdb42678ae46a1f77a9f
#
_cell.length_a   1.000
_cell.length_b   1.000
_cell.length_c   1.000
_cell.angle_alpha   90.00
_cell.angle_beta   90.00
_cell.angle_gamma   90.00
#
_symmetry.space_group_name_H-M   'P 1'
#
loop_
_entity.id
_entity.type
_entity.pdbx_description
1 polymer ?
#
loop_
_entity_poly.entity_id
_entity_poly.type
_entity_poly.pdbx_seq_one_letter_code
_entity_poly.pdbx_strand_id
1 'polypeptide(L)'
;MLWLFFFLMILIAGAFIIIPGIINKPKISPYIFLSLIFICVASSMLYYLIGSPRIVNEQPSNPSIETIIESLESRLAANPEDLEGWKILASTYSFQKQFSNAFDAYERVITLEGASVASSFADFGESLIQSGNTNYTEKANEVLEKALQLDKYNTKSLFYGGI
;
A
#
# COMPACT_ATOMS: atom_id res chain seq x y z
N MET A 1 -22.15 16.99 22.06
CA MET A 1 -21.74 18.38 22.29
C MET A 1 -21.48 19.16 20.99
N LEU A 2 -20.82 18.62 19.98
CA LEU A 2 -20.57 19.30 18.69
C LEU A 2 -21.85 19.73 17.94
N TRP A 3 -22.92 18.94 18.00
CA TRP A 3 -24.18 19.22 17.31
C TRP A 3 -24.89 20.48 17.85
N LEU A 4 -24.79 20.76 19.14
CA LEU A 4 -25.30 21.96 19.76
C LEU A 4 -24.56 23.22 19.29
N PHE A 5 -23.27 23.15 19.09
CA PHE A 5 -22.46 24.22 18.50
C PHE A 5 -22.85 24.50 17.04
N PHE A 6 -23.09 23.45 16.24
CA PHE A 6 -23.55 23.59 14.86
C PHE A 6 -24.91 24.26 14.76
N PHE A 7 -25.85 23.86 15.62
CA PHE A 7 -27.19 24.47 15.68
C PHE A 7 -27.14 25.95 16.13
N LEU A 8 -26.29 26.24 17.09
CA LEU A 8 -26.11 27.63 17.58
C LEU A 8 -25.48 28.51 16.49
N MET A 9 -24.51 28.02 15.73
CA MET A 9 -23.90 28.75 14.62
C MET A 9 -24.90 29.02 13.48
N ILE A 10 -25.74 28.04 13.13
CA ILE A 10 -26.81 28.22 12.13
C ILE A 10 -27.83 29.25 12.58
N LEU A 11 -28.24 29.24 13.86
CA LEU A 11 -29.14 30.22 14.43
C LEU A 11 -28.56 31.63 14.41
N ILE A 12 -27.30 31.81 14.77
CA ILE A 12 -26.63 33.12 14.76
C ILE A 12 -26.44 33.59 13.31
N ALA A 13 -26.06 32.74 12.38
CA ALA A 13 -25.94 33.08 10.96
C ALA A 13 -27.32 33.45 10.34
N GLY A 14 -28.37 32.70 10.67
CA GLY A 14 -29.74 33.00 10.25
C GLY A 14 -30.27 34.32 10.82
N ALA A 15 -30.04 34.61 12.09
CA ALA A 15 -30.40 35.88 12.71
C ALA A 15 -29.68 37.06 12.05
N PHE A 16 -28.39 36.92 11.70
CA PHE A 16 -27.62 37.97 11.04
C PHE A 16 -28.08 38.26 9.61
N ILE A 17 -28.69 37.28 8.91
CA ILE A 17 -29.25 37.46 7.56
C ILE A 17 -30.66 38.06 7.61
N ILE A 18 -31.49 37.63 8.57
CA ILE A 18 -32.90 37.97 8.64
C ILE A 18 -33.14 39.36 9.27
N ILE A 19 -32.39 39.71 10.30
CA ILE A 19 -32.59 40.97 11.06
C ILE A 19 -32.40 42.23 10.18
N PRO A 20 -31.35 42.34 9.30
CA PRO A 20 -31.23 43.52 8.44
C PRO A 20 -32.28 43.60 7.34
N GLY A 21 -32.81 42.44 6.87
CA GLY A 21 -33.85 42.35 5.86
C GLY A 21 -35.21 42.92 6.34
N ILE A 22 -35.46 42.87 7.64
CA ILE A 22 -36.70 43.34 8.26
C ILE A 22 -36.63 44.86 8.54
N ILE A 23 -35.42 45.41 8.76
CA ILE A 23 -35.28 46.77 9.36
C ILE A 23 -35.06 47.86 8.32
N ASN A 24 -34.51 47.63 7.11
CA ASN A 24 -34.41 48.71 6.11
C ASN A 24 -33.98 48.31 4.69
N LYS A 25 -34.39 49.20 3.74
CA LYS A 25 -34.22 49.29 2.29
C LYS A 25 -32.89 48.74 1.67
N PRO A 26 -32.92 48.34 0.38
CA PRO A 26 -31.86 47.60 -0.28
C PRO A 26 -30.65 48.47 -0.66
N LYS A 27 -29.86 48.89 0.31
CA LYS A 27 -28.47 49.24 0.09
C LYS A 27 -27.66 48.05 0.59
N ILE A 28 -26.79 47.54 -0.22
CA ILE A 28 -25.85 46.45 0.12
C ILE A 28 -25.21 46.81 1.46
N SER A 29 -25.71 46.20 2.51
CA SER A 29 -25.35 46.56 3.88
C SER A 29 -23.94 46.05 4.14
N PRO A 30 -23.06 46.83 4.77
CA PRO A 30 -21.71 46.36 5.18
C PRO A 30 -21.75 45.08 6.02
N TYR A 31 -22.92 44.76 6.61
CA TYR A 31 -23.13 43.51 7.36
C TYR A 31 -23.04 42.23 6.51
N ILE A 32 -23.30 42.32 5.18
CA ILE A 32 -23.11 41.15 4.26
C ILE A 32 -21.62 40.83 4.12
N PHE A 33 -20.77 41.85 4.00
CA PHE A 33 -19.32 41.64 3.99
C PHE A 33 -18.79 41.10 5.31
N LEU A 34 -19.33 41.58 6.42
CA LEU A 34 -18.94 41.08 7.75
C LEU A 34 -19.35 39.63 7.96
N SER A 35 -20.52 39.19 7.47
CA SER A 35 -21.00 37.81 7.56
C SER A 35 -20.17 36.87 6.69
N LEU A 36 -19.73 37.28 5.49
CA LEU A 36 -18.86 36.51 4.62
C LEU A 36 -17.48 36.29 5.26
N ILE A 37 -16.90 37.34 5.83
CA ILE A 37 -15.63 37.25 6.56
C ILE A 37 -15.76 36.30 7.75
N PHE A 38 -16.85 36.41 8.51
CA PHE A 38 -17.11 35.52 9.65
C PHE A 38 -17.25 34.05 9.23
N ILE A 39 -17.94 33.77 8.12
CA ILE A 39 -18.08 32.41 7.57
C ILE A 39 -16.71 31.86 7.13
N CYS A 40 -15.89 32.66 6.46
CA CYS A 40 -14.53 32.25 6.04
C CYS A 40 -13.63 31.97 7.25
N VAL A 41 -13.66 32.82 8.29
CA VAL A 41 -12.85 32.60 9.49
C VAL A 41 -13.36 31.38 10.28
N ALA A 42 -14.68 31.23 10.44
CA ALA A 42 -15.27 30.07 11.11
C ALA A 42 -14.98 28.75 10.35
N SER A 43 -15.05 28.77 9.01
CA SER A 43 -14.72 27.63 8.17
C SER A 43 -13.24 27.26 8.28
N SER A 44 -12.34 28.25 8.26
CA SER A 44 -10.90 28.04 8.43
C SER A 44 -10.57 27.51 9.84
N MET A 45 -11.22 28.04 10.86
CA MET A 45 -11.05 27.57 12.24
C MET A 45 -11.59 26.16 12.43
N LEU A 46 -12.72 25.82 11.79
CA LEU A 46 -13.30 24.50 11.82
C LEU A 46 -12.40 23.49 11.08
N TYR A 47 -11.83 23.88 9.93
CA TYR A 47 -10.84 23.10 9.23
C TYR A 47 -9.57 22.85 10.08
N TYR A 48 -9.13 23.85 10.84
CA TYR A 48 -7.98 23.72 11.72
C TYR A 48 -8.24 22.83 12.95
N LEU A 49 -9.48 22.85 13.46
CA LEU A 49 -9.88 22.07 14.64
C LEU A 49 -10.30 20.62 14.30
N ILE A 50 -10.90 20.39 13.14
CA ILE A 50 -11.44 19.09 12.71
C ILE A 50 -10.58 18.46 11.62
N GLY A 51 -10.04 19.27 10.71
CA GLY A 51 -9.04 18.84 9.75
C GLY A 51 -7.76 18.57 10.52
N SER A 52 -7.59 17.34 10.98
CA SER A 52 -6.35 17.00 11.65
C SER A 52 -5.21 17.14 10.65
N PRO A 53 -4.32 18.14 10.78
CA PRO A 53 -3.07 18.20 10.01
C PRO A 53 -2.17 16.97 10.30
N ARG A 54 -2.54 16.14 11.27
CA ARG A 54 -1.92 14.84 11.56
C ARG A 54 -2.04 13.84 10.40
N ILE A 55 -3.13 13.89 9.60
CA ILE A 55 -3.30 12.97 8.47
C ILE A 55 -2.32 13.27 7.33
N VAL A 56 -1.80 14.49 7.25
CA VAL A 56 -0.84 14.88 6.19
C VAL A 56 0.62 14.59 6.60
N ASN A 57 0.91 14.46 7.90
CA ASN A 57 2.26 14.17 8.41
C ASN A 57 2.43 12.76 8.96
N GLU A 58 1.33 12.06 9.26
CA GLU A 58 1.29 10.63 9.39
C GLU A 58 0.75 10.06 8.08
N GLN A 59 1.50 10.17 6.98
CA GLN A 59 1.52 9.04 6.08
C GLN A 59 1.76 7.85 7.01
N PRO A 60 0.88 6.81 7.00
CA PRO A 60 1.31 5.53 7.51
C PRO A 60 2.62 5.31 6.76
N SER A 61 3.73 5.35 7.46
CA SER A 61 5.02 5.05 6.88
C SER A 61 4.79 3.67 6.29
N ASN A 62 4.58 3.60 4.97
CA ASN A 62 4.64 2.32 4.29
C ASN A 62 5.94 1.74 4.81
N PRO A 63 5.89 0.64 5.56
CA PRO A 63 7.11 0.09 6.12
C PRO A 63 8.10 0.01 4.98
N SER A 64 9.32 0.46 5.19
CA SER A 64 10.33 0.32 4.16
C SER A 64 10.42 -1.15 3.79
N ILE A 65 10.83 -1.47 2.58
CA ILE A 65 10.95 -2.88 2.16
C ILE A 65 11.89 -3.62 3.11
N GLU A 66 12.91 -2.95 3.63
CA GLU A 66 13.83 -3.47 4.64
C GLU A 66 13.09 -3.88 5.93
N THR A 67 12.19 -3.02 6.42
CA THR A 67 11.37 -3.32 7.60
C THR A 67 10.44 -4.52 7.37
N ILE A 68 9.92 -4.66 6.14
CA ILE A 68 9.11 -5.82 5.75
C ILE A 68 9.96 -7.08 5.77
N ILE A 69 11.17 -7.05 5.20
CA ILE A 69 12.11 -8.17 5.20
C ILE A 69 12.44 -8.59 6.64
N GLU A 70 12.87 -7.65 7.49
CA GLU A 70 13.19 -7.93 8.89
C GLU A 70 12.01 -8.56 9.66
N SER A 71 10.80 -8.08 9.43
CA SER A 71 9.60 -8.62 10.06
C SER A 71 9.29 -10.04 9.58
N LEU A 72 9.46 -10.31 8.28
CA LEU A 72 9.29 -11.64 7.70
C LEU A 72 10.35 -12.62 8.19
N GLU A 73 11.62 -12.22 8.21
CA GLU A 73 12.71 -13.04 8.74
C GLU A 73 12.46 -13.42 10.21
N SER A 74 12.06 -12.46 11.04
CA SER A 74 11.71 -12.70 12.44
C SER A 74 10.52 -13.67 12.60
N ARG A 75 9.49 -13.50 11.77
CA ARG A 75 8.31 -14.38 11.73
C ARG A 75 8.70 -15.81 11.32
N LEU A 76 9.53 -15.95 10.30
CA LEU A 76 9.98 -17.23 9.77
C LEU A 76 11.00 -17.93 10.70
N ALA A 77 11.78 -17.17 11.47
CA ALA A 77 12.61 -17.72 12.53
C ALA A 77 11.76 -18.37 13.65
N ALA A 78 10.61 -17.76 13.96
CA ALA A 78 9.66 -18.29 14.94
C ALA A 78 8.78 -19.43 14.38
N ASN A 79 8.46 -19.39 13.09
CA ASN A 79 7.65 -20.38 12.39
C ASN A 79 8.27 -20.78 11.03
N PRO A 80 9.24 -21.70 11.01
CA PRO A 80 9.95 -22.11 9.79
C PRO A 80 9.07 -22.83 8.74
N GLU A 81 7.88 -23.29 9.12
CA GLU A 81 6.92 -23.99 8.25
C GLU A 81 5.90 -23.04 7.60
N ASP A 82 6.05 -21.72 7.79
CA ASP A 82 5.17 -20.72 7.22
C ASP A 82 5.44 -20.52 5.72
N LEU A 83 4.83 -21.38 4.91
CA LEU A 83 4.97 -21.39 3.45
C LEU A 83 4.66 -20.01 2.83
N GLU A 84 3.60 -19.34 3.27
CA GLU A 84 3.20 -18.06 2.71
C GLU A 84 4.22 -16.96 3.06
N GLY A 85 4.74 -17.00 4.27
CA GLY A 85 5.84 -16.10 4.67
C GLY A 85 7.08 -16.29 3.79
N TRP A 86 7.47 -17.53 3.48
CA TRP A 86 8.59 -17.81 2.59
C TRP A 86 8.36 -17.34 1.15
N LYS A 87 7.13 -17.49 0.61
CA LYS A 87 6.76 -16.98 -0.72
C LYS A 87 6.90 -15.46 -0.80
N ILE A 88 6.39 -14.75 0.21
CA ILE A 88 6.49 -13.30 0.28
C ILE A 88 7.95 -12.88 0.38
N LEU A 89 8.74 -13.53 1.22
CA LEU A 89 10.15 -13.22 1.40
C LEU A 89 10.95 -13.44 0.11
N ALA A 90 10.77 -14.58 -0.56
CA ALA A 90 11.43 -14.89 -1.83
C ALA A 90 11.16 -13.84 -2.91
N SER A 91 9.88 -13.47 -3.09
CA SER A 91 9.49 -12.45 -4.06
C SER A 91 10.02 -11.06 -3.69
N THR A 92 10.05 -10.72 -2.39
CA THR A 92 10.57 -9.44 -1.89
C THR A 92 12.06 -9.33 -2.13
N TYR A 93 12.84 -10.38 -1.85
CA TYR A 93 14.27 -10.41 -2.16
C TYR A 93 14.55 -10.29 -3.66
N SER A 94 13.76 -11.00 -4.51
CA SER A 94 13.88 -10.89 -5.97
C SER A 94 13.62 -9.46 -6.44
N PHE A 95 12.58 -8.81 -5.93
CA PHE A 95 12.27 -7.42 -6.24
C PHE A 95 13.39 -6.47 -5.83
N GLN A 96 14.03 -6.70 -4.70
CA GLN A 96 15.19 -5.95 -4.21
C GLN A 96 16.50 -6.36 -4.90
N LYS A 97 16.45 -7.28 -5.85
CA LYS A 97 17.63 -7.83 -6.55
C LYS A 97 18.64 -8.50 -5.60
N GLN A 98 18.19 -8.94 -4.44
CA GLN A 98 18.97 -9.72 -3.49
C GLN A 98 18.85 -11.22 -3.86
N PHE A 99 19.32 -11.56 -5.07
CA PHE A 99 19.04 -12.85 -5.69
C PHE A 99 19.56 -14.04 -4.89
N SER A 100 20.70 -13.92 -4.18
CA SER A 100 21.20 -14.99 -3.33
C SER A 100 20.19 -15.37 -2.24
N ASN A 101 19.65 -14.34 -1.54
CA ASN A 101 18.67 -14.55 -0.49
C ASN A 101 17.34 -15.06 -1.05
N ALA A 102 16.97 -14.60 -2.27
CA ALA A 102 15.79 -15.08 -2.97
C ALA A 102 15.87 -16.57 -3.26
N PHE A 103 17.06 -17.08 -3.65
CA PHE A 103 17.25 -18.49 -3.96
C PHE A 103 17.02 -19.37 -2.74
N ASP A 104 17.63 -19.04 -1.62
CA ASP A 104 17.46 -19.78 -0.38
C ASP A 104 15.98 -19.82 0.04
N ALA A 105 15.28 -18.70 -0.12
CA ALA A 105 13.87 -18.60 0.19
C ALA A 105 12.99 -19.42 -0.78
N TYR A 106 13.28 -19.40 -2.10
CA TYR A 106 12.56 -20.23 -3.08
C TYR A 106 12.80 -21.72 -2.87
N GLU A 107 14.04 -22.15 -2.55
CA GLU A 107 14.32 -23.54 -2.21
C GLU A 107 13.51 -24.00 -0.99
N ARG A 108 13.34 -23.12 -0.01
CA ARG A 108 12.50 -23.41 1.14
C ARG A 108 11.03 -23.55 0.76
N VAL A 109 10.51 -22.65 -0.10
CA VAL A 109 9.14 -22.74 -0.66
C VAL A 109 8.92 -24.09 -1.34
N ILE A 110 9.81 -24.46 -2.26
CA ILE A 110 9.71 -25.74 -3.01
C ILE A 110 9.74 -26.94 -2.08
N THR A 111 10.58 -26.89 -1.05
CA THR A 111 10.67 -27.96 -0.04
C THR A 111 9.37 -28.11 0.75
N LEU A 112 8.79 -27.00 1.20
CA LEU A 112 7.54 -27.00 1.97
C LEU A 112 6.33 -27.42 1.13
N GLU A 113 6.32 -27.10 -0.17
CA GLU A 113 5.27 -27.52 -1.11
C GLU A 113 5.43 -28.97 -1.59
N GLY A 114 6.50 -29.65 -1.19
CA GLY A 114 6.80 -31.01 -1.65
C GLY A 114 7.11 -31.10 -3.13
N ALA A 115 7.68 -30.04 -3.71
CA ALA A 115 8.08 -29.94 -5.12
C ALA A 115 6.95 -30.26 -6.13
N SER A 116 5.70 -29.88 -5.81
CA SER A 116 4.51 -30.22 -6.58
C SER A 116 3.81 -29.03 -7.24
N VAL A 117 4.28 -27.79 -7.04
CA VAL A 117 3.63 -26.58 -7.50
C VAL A 117 4.42 -25.92 -8.62
N ALA A 118 3.89 -25.98 -9.84
CA ALA A 118 4.54 -25.45 -11.04
C ALA A 118 4.88 -23.95 -10.95
N SER A 119 4.00 -23.14 -10.35
CA SER A 119 4.21 -21.70 -10.23
C SER A 119 5.43 -21.35 -9.38
N SER A 120 5.70 -22.07 -8.31
CA SER A 120 6.86 -21.81 -7.44
C SER A 120 8.19 -22.10 -8.14
N PHE A 121 8.24 -23.14 -8.96
CA PHE A 121 9.39 -23.39 -9.84
C PHE A 121 9.55 -22.31 -10.91
N ALA A 122 8.42 -21.85 -11.50
CA ALA A 122 8.45 -20.80 -12.50
C ALA A 122 8.92 -19.44 -11.90
N ASP A 123 8.47 -19.10 -10.71
CA ASP A 123 8.88 -17.88 -9.99
C ASP A 123 10.37 -17.95 -9.63
N PHE A 124 10.84 -19.10 -9.21
CA PHE A 124 12.26 -19.31 -8.96
C PHE A 124 13.09 -19.17 -10.23
N GLY A 125 12.68 -19.81 -11.34
CA GLY A 125 13.35 -19.71 -12.63
C GLY A 125 13.42 -18.27 -13.14
N GLU A 126 12.32 -17.53 -13.04
CA GLU A 126 12.28 -16.09 -13.34
C GLU A 126 13.33 -15.31 -12.53
N SER A 127 13.39 -15.52 -11.22
CA SER A 127 14.34 -14.86 -10.32
C SER A 127 15.79 -15.15 -10.71
N LEU A 128 16.10 -16.42 -11.07
CA LEU A 128 17.41 -16.84 -11.54
C LEU A 128 17.82 -16.12 -12.84
N ILE A 129 16.91 -16.02 -13.82
CA ILE A 129 17.16 -15.32 -15.09
C ILE A 129 17.32 -13.81 -14.85
N GLN A 130 16.47 -13.22 -14.03
CA GLN A 130 16.55 -11.79 -13.71
C GLN A 130 17.84 -11.40 -12.98
N SER A 131 18.51 -12.34 -12.32
CA SER A 131 19.80 -12.10 -11.71
C SER A 131 20.90 -11.70 -12.74
N GLY A 132 20.71 -12.11 -14.01
CA GLY A 132 21.71 -11.88 -15.08
C GLY A 132 23.02 -12.63 -14.86
N ASN A 133 23.08 -13.53 -13.88
CA ASN A 133 24.28 -14.28 -13.56
C ASN A 133 24.32 -15.60 -14.36
N THR A 134 25.27 -15.71 -15.27
CA THR A 134 25.43 -16.87 -16.14
C THR A 134 25.64 -18.18 -15.39
N ASN A 135 26.16 -18.14 -14.16
CA ASN A 135 26.31 -19.33 -13.32
C ASN A 135 24.98 -19.99 -12.94
N TYR A 136 23.88 -19.23 -13.01
CA TYR A 136 22.53 -19.70 -12.68
C TYR A 136 21.72 -20.15 -13.89
N THR A 137 22.27 -20.04 -15.11
CA THR A 137 21.53 -20.39 -16.34
C THR A 137 21.10 -21.86 -16.35
N GLU A 138 21.99 -22.77 -15.97
CA GLU A 138 21.67 -24.21 -15.90
C GLU A 138 20.57 -24.49 -14.87
N LYS A 139 20.68 -23.89 -13.69
CA LYS A 139 19.67 -24.03 -12.65
C LYS A 139 18.32 -23.40 -13.04
N ALA A 140 18.36 -22.27 -13.74
CA ALA A 140 17.14 -21.64 -14.27
C ALA A 140 16.41 -22.57 -15.24
N ASN A 141 17.15 -23.17 -16.19
CA ASN A 141 16.57 -24.11 -17.12
C ASN A 141 15.98 -25.33 -16.40
N GLU A 142 16.72 -25.94 -15.47
CA GLU A 142 16.26 -27.08 -14.67
C GLU A 142 14.92 -26.79 -13.99
N VAL A 143 14.81 -25.66 -13.28
CA VAL A 143 13.58 -25.33 -12.54
C VAL A 143 12.42 -24.95 -13.47
N LEU A 144 12.68 -24.29 -14.60
CA LEU A 144 11.64 -23.97 -15.59
C LEU A 144 11.13 -25.22 -16.30
N GLU A 145 12.02 -26.16 -16.63
CA GLU A 145 11.63 -27.47 -17.18
C GLU A 145 10.79 -28.25 -16.16
N LYS A 146 11.17 -28.21 -14.88
CA LYS A 146 10.39 -28.84 -13.82
C LYS A 146 8.98 -28.23 -13.72
N ALA A 147 8.86 -26.92 -13.82
CA ALA A 147 7.57 -26.24 -13.86
C ALA A 147 6.72 -26.73 -15.06
N LEU A 148 7.31 -26.85 -16.24
CA LEU A 148 6.62 -27.37 -17.44
C LEU A 148 6.24 -28.85 -17.35
N GLN A 149 7.01 -29.66 -16.62
CA GLN A 149 6.64 -31.06 -16.34
C GLN A 149 5.40 -31.15 -15.46
N LEU A 150 5.25 -30.20 -14.50
CA LEU A 150 4.10 -30.14 -13.60
C LEU A 150 2.89 -29.48 -14.27
N ASP A 151 3.11 -28.43 -15.03
CA ASP A 151 2.10 -27.74 -15.82
C ASP A 151 2.69 -27.30 -17.17
N LYS A 152 2.38 -28.06 -18.23
CA LYS A 152 2.87 -27.82 -19.60
C LYS A 152 2.39 -26.49 -20.20
N TYR A 153 1.38 -25.87 -19.62
CA TYR A 153 0.84 -24.57 -20.04
C TYR A 153 1.26 -23.42 -19.14
N ASN A 154 2.19 -23.64 -18.22
CA ASN A 154 2.69 -22.57 -17.37
C ASN A 154 3.30 -21.46 -18.21
N THR A 155 2.58 -20.34 -18.31
CA THR A 155 2.93 -19.23 -19.21
C THR A 155 4.29 -18.61 -18.89
N LYS A 156 4.64 -18.52 -17.63
CA LYS A 156 5.92 -17.96 -17.17
C LYS A 156 7.09 -18.85 -17.61
N SER A 157 6.96 -20.14 -17.41
CA SER A 157 8.00 -21.11 -17.81
C SER A 157 8.13 -21.23 -19.33
N LEU A 158 7.03 -21.11 -20.08
CA LEU A 158 7.07 -21.05 -21.54
C LEU A 158 7.77 -19.77 -22.04
N PHE A 159 7.54 -18.63 -21.35
CA PHE A 159 8.17 -17.37 -21.73
C PHE A 159 9.68 -17.37 -21.45
N TYR A 160 10.09 -17.78 -20.26
CA TYR A 160 11.50 -17.75 -19.85
C TYR A 160 12.30 -18.97 -20.31
N GLY A 161 11.67 -20.14 -20.46
CA GLY A 161 12.34 -21.36 -20.91
C GLY A 161 12.45 -21.50 -22.46
N GLY A 162 11.81 -20.61 -23.21
CA GLY A 162 11.87 -20.54 -24.65
C GLY A 162 13.00 -19.66 -25.21
N ILE A 163 13.86 -19.17 -24.34
CA ILE A 163 15.08 -18.43 -24.70
C ILE A 163 16.27 -19.37 -24.66
#